data_307cb03415d83318670293df7f604b09
#
_entry.id   307cb03415d83318670293df7f604b09
#
_cell.length_a   1.000
_cell.length_b   1.000
_cell.length_c   1.000
_cell.angle_alpha   90.00
_cell.angle_beta   90.00
_cell.angle_gamma   90.00
#
_symmetry.space_group_name_H-M   'P 1'
#
loop_
_entity.id
_entity.type
_entity.pdbx_description
1 polymer ?
#
loop_
_entity_poly.entity_id
_entity_poly.type
_entity_poly.pdbx_seq_one_letter_code
_entity_poly.pdbx_strand_id
1 'polypeptide(L)'
;RLANAGHHPILLCGGATGRIGDPRPTAEREIISEETVNKNINGIRNQITALVPTAELVDNYDWLKDYTFLNFLRDIGKYINVNYMLDKDIIRRRLETGITFAEFAYMLLQGYDFLHLYQEKNCIMQVAGSDQWGNITTGVDLIRKIADKTAYAFTMPLILDSTGKKFGKSEG
;
A
#
# COMPACT_ATOMS: atom_id res chain seq x y z
N ARG A 1 -11.71 -4.56 -15.65
CA ARG A 1 -11.94 -6.00 -15.93
C ARG A 1 -12.60 -6.70 -14.76
N LEU A 2 -12.06 -6.60 -13.52
CA LEU A 2 -12.67 -7.24 -12.35
C LEU A 2 -14.13 -6.79 -12.11
N ALA A 3 -14.42 -5.48 -12.22
CA ALA A 3 -15.78 -4.96 -12.13
C ALA A 3 -16.70 -5.58 -13.18
N ASN A 4 -16.23 -5.71 -14.43
CA ASN A 4 -17.01 -6.32 -15.52
C ASN A 4 -17.23 -7.85 -15.32
N ALA A 5 -16.44 -8.47 -14.46
CA ALA A 5 -16.59 -9.88 -14.08
C ALA A 5 -17.48 -10.06 -12.82
N GLY A 6 -18.12 -8.99 -12.35
CA GLY A 6 -19.05 -9.04 -11.21
C GLY A 6 -18.41 -8.86 -9.84
N HIS A 7 -17.11 -8.52 -9.77
CA HIS A 7 -16.45 -8.17 -8.51
C HIS A 7 -16.73 -6.72 -8.13
N HIS A 8 -16.62 -6.43 -6.84
CA HIS A 8 -16.73 -5.08 -6.28
C HIS A 8 -15.36 -4.50 -5.98
N PRO A 9 -14.72 -3.75 -6.91
CA PRO A 9 -13.41 -3.19 -6.69
C PRO A 9 -13.47 -2.02 -5.71
N ILE A 10 -12.56 -2.05 -4.72
CA ILE A 10 -12.24 -0.93 -3.85
C ILE A 10 -10.90 -0.37 -4.32
N LEU A 11 -10.87 0.92 -4.60
CA LEU A 11 -9.69 1.62 -5.07
C LEU A 11 -9.18 2.53 -3.95
N LEU A 12 -7.99 2.22 -3.44
CA LEU A 12 -7.38 2.89 -2.32
C LEU A 12 -6.53 4.07 -2.78
N CYS A 13 -6.84 5.26 -2.28
CA CYS A 13 -5.98 6.42 -2.34
C CYS A 13 -5.07 6.46 -1.11
N GLY A 14 -3.78 6.69 -1.32
CA GLY A 14 -2.79 6.73 -0.26
C GLY A 14 -2.63 8.12 0.35
N GLY A 15 -3.68 8.72 0.92
CA GLY A 15 -3.61 10.05 1.54
C GLY A 15 -2.69 10.12 2.74
N ALA A 16 -2.63 9.07 3.56
CA ALA A 16 -1.66 8.96 4.65
C ALA A 16 -0.31 8.45 4.14
N THR A 17 -0.29 7.32 3.43
CA THR A 17 0.93 6.68 2.98
C THR A 17 1.68 7.49 1.92
N GLY A 18 0.99 8.31 1.15
CA GLY A 18 1.60 9.25 0.20
C GLY A 18 2.46 10.34 0.84
N ARG A 19 2.25 10.62 2.12
CA ARG A 19 3.07 11.57 2.91
C ARG A 19 4.40 10.96 3.36
N ILE A 20 4.52 9.63 3.38
CA ILE A 20 5.71 8.87 3.75
C ILE A 20 6.43 8.40 2.49
N GLY A 21 5.70 7.73 1.60
CA GLY A 21 6.19 7.14 0.37
C GLY A 21 6.72 5.72 0.52
N ASP A 22 6.31 4.87 -0.40
CA ASP A 22 6.78 3.48 -0.50
C ASP A 22 8.29 3.45 -0.82
N PRO A 23 9.11 2.65 -0.11
CA PRO A 23 10.54 2.61 -0.30
C PRO A 23 10.93 2.33 -1.76
N ARG A 24 11.96 3.04 -2.24
CA ARG A 24 12.58 2.77 -3.54
C ARG A 24 13.87 1.97 -3.36
N PRO A 25 14.28 1.16 -4.33
CA PRO A 25 15.53 0.42 -4.25
C PRO A 25 16.78 1.30 -4.15
N THR A 26 16.72 2.53 -4.64
CA THR A 26 17.90 3.39 -4.88
C THR A 26 17.97 4.65 -4.04
N ALA A 27 16.85 5.16 -3.54
CA ALA A 27 16.84 6.43 -2.80
C ALA A 27 15.58 6.60 -1.95
N GLU A 28 15.68 7.41 -0.90
CA GLU A 28 14.54 7.88 -0.12
C GLU A 28 13.65 8.79 -0.98
N ARG A 29 12.35 8.79 -0.70
CA ARG A 29 11.40 9.69 -1.37
C ARG A 29 11.46 11.07 -0.74
N GLU A 30 11.39 12.09 -1.57
CA GLU A 30 11.14 13.46 -1.10
C GLU A 30 9.75 13.55 -0.46
N ILE A 31 9.70 14.22 0.68
CA ILE A 31 8.44 14.53 1.37
C ILE A 31 7.71 15.59 0.57
N ILE A 32 6.51 15.29 0.14
CA ILE A 32 5.63 16.25 -0.56
C ILE A 32 4.67 16.92 0.43
N SER A 33 4.33 18.18 0.16
CA SER A 33 3.42 18.94 1.02
C SER A 33 2.01 18.33 1.07
N GLU A 34 1.30 18.55 2.17
CA GLU A 34 -0.11 18.12 2.32
C GLU A 34 -1.00 18.63 1.19
N GLU A 35 -0.81 19.89 0.79
CA GLU A 35 -1.56 20.49 -0.31
C GLU A 35 -1.34 19.71 -1.62
N THR A 36 -0.09 19.35 -1.90
CA THR A 36 0.26 18.55 -3.08
C THR A 36 -0.35 17.15 -3.00
N VAL A 37 -0.31 16.49 -1.84
CA VAL A 37 -0.97 15.20 -1.63
C VAL A 37 -2.45 15.31 -1.93
N ASN A 38 -3.14 16.27 -1.34
CA ASN A 38 -4.58 16.47 -1.51
C ASN A 38 -4.96 16.78 -2.96
N LYS A 39 -4.18 17.62 -3.65
CA LYS A 39 -4.35 17.90 -5.08
C LYS A 39 -4.21 16.63 -5.92
N ASN A 40 -3.20 15.82 -5.64
CA ASN A 40 -2.95 14.57 -6.35
C ASN A 40 -4.07 13.56 -6.12
N ILE A 41 -4.56 13.41 -4.88
CA ILE A 41 -5.69 12.53 -4.54
C ILE A 41 -6.93 12.94 -5.33
N ASN A 42 -7.25 14.22 -5.36
CA ASN A 42 -8.41 14.72 -6.11
C ASN A 42 -8.27 14.45 -7.61
N GLY A 43 -7.09 14.66 -8.17
CA GLY A 43 -6.79 14.36 -9.58
C GLY A 43 -6.97 12.86 -9.90
N ILE A 44 -6.39 12.00 -9.07
CA ILE A 44 -6.50 10.53 -9.21
C ILE A 44 -7.96 10.09 -9.05
N ARG A 45 -8.66 10.61 -8.05
CA ARG A 45 -10.07 10.30 -7.79
C ARG A 45 -10.93 10.59 -9.04
N ASN A 46 -10.77 11.76 -9.65
CA ASN A 46 -11.50 12.14 -10.85
C ASN A 46 -11.21 11.19 -12.03
N GLN A 47 -9.96 10.82 -12.25
CA GLN A 47 -9.56 9.89 -13.31
C GLN A 47 -10.12 8.49 -13.07
N ILE A 48 -10.02 7.98 -11.86
CA ILE A 48 -10.49 6.64 -11.50
C ILE A 48 -12.01 6.55 -11.61
N THR A 49 -12.76 7.57 -11.14
CA THR A 49 -14.21 7.61 -11.25
C THR A 49 -14.66 7.59 -12.71
N ALA A 50 -13.93 8.25 -13.59
CA ALA A 50 -14.22 8.22 -15.02
C ALA A 50 -13.96 6.84 -15.66
N LEU A 51 -12.91 6.13 -15.20
CA LEU A 51 -12.50 4.83 -15.77
C LEU A 51 -13.27 3.65 -15.19
N VAL A 52 -13.63 3.70 -13.91
CA VAL A 52 -14.32 2.62 -13.19
C VAL A 52 -15.40 3.21 -12.29
N PRO A 53 -16.54 3.67 -12.88
CA PRO A 53 -17.59 4.38 -12.12
C PRO A 53 -18.24 3.53 -11.02
N THR A 54 -18.12 2.21 -11.11
CA THR A 54 -18.69 1.26 -10.13
C THR A 54 -17.73 0.93 -8.98
N ALA A 55 -16.50 1.45 -9.00
CA ALA A 55 -15.54 1.20 -7.93
C ALA A 55 -15.83 2.09 -6.72
N GLU A 56 -15.68 1.51 -5.54
CA GLU A 56 -15.66 2.28 -4.30
C GLU A 56 -14.28 2.92 -4.13
N LEU A 57 -14.26 4.24 -3.90
CA LEU A 57 -13.03 4.98 -3.62
C LEU A 57 -12.89 5.23 -2.14
N VAL A 58 -11.75 4.87 -1.59
CA VAL A 58 -11.40 5.07 -0.17
C VAL A 58 -10.05 5.77 -0.04
N ASP A 59 -9.84 6.46 1.06
CA ASP A 59 -8.59 7.12 1.38
C ASP A 59 -8.07 6.60 2.72
N ASN A 60 -6.84 6.08 2.75
CA ASN A 60 -6.28 5.55 3.99
C ASN A 60 -6.00 6.63 5.05
N TYR A 61 -6.03 7.90 4.68
CA TYR A 61 -5.99 8.99 5.65
C TYR A 61 -7.17 8.95 6.62
N ASP A 62 -8.35 8.48 6.18
CA ASP A 62 -9.56 8.46 6.99
C ASP A 62 -9.44 7.58 8.24
N TRP A 63 -8.66 6.50 8.19
CA TRP A 63 -8.44 5.61 9.34
C TRP A 63 -7.07 5.69 9.98
N LEU A 64 -6.06 6.22 9.26
CA LEU A 64 -4.70 6.33 9.80
C LEU A 64 -4.46 7.63 10.57
N LYS A 65 -5.15 8.74 10.24
CA LYS A 65 -4.92 10.06 10.83
C LYS A 65 -5.09 10.11 12.35
N ASP A 66 -6.05 9.36 12.86
CA ASP A 66 -6.39 9.33 14.30
C ASP A 66 -5.75 8.14 15.04
N TYR A 67 -4.99 7.30 14.31
CA TYR A 67 -4.35 6.12 14.88
C TYR A 67 -3.03 6.51 15.54
N THR A 68 -3.03 6.59 16.87
CA THR A 68 -1.82 7.01 17.57
C THR A 68 -0.70 5.99 17.42
N PHE A 69 0.56 6.45 17.44
CA PHE A 69 1.73 5.59 17.33
C PHE A 69 1.74 4.48 18.39
N LEU A 70 1.37 4.79 19.63
CA LEU A 70 1.30 3.79 20.71
C LEU A 70 0.23 2.72 20.43
N ASN A 71 -0.94 3.12 19.96
CA ASN A 71 -1.98 2.17 19.59
C ASN A 71 -1.54 1.30 18.42
N PHE A 72 -0.90 1.89 17.41
CA PHE A 72 -0.39 1.14 16.26
C PHE A 72 0.63 0.08 16.68
N LEU A 73 1.58 0.42 17.54
CA LEU A 73 2.55 -0.54 18.06
C LEU A 73 1.87 -1.66 18.86
N ARG A 74 0.91 -1.32 19.70
CA ARG A 74 0.18 -2.29 20.54
C ARG A 74 -0.69 -3.22 19.71
N ASP A 75 -1.44 -2.69 18.73
CA ASP A 75 -2.49 -3.42 18.04
C ASP A 75 -2.01 -4.12 16.78
N ILE A 76 -0.99 -3.55 16.12
CA ILE A 76 -0.44 -4.05 14.86
C ILE A 76 1.02 -4.50 15.03
N GLY A 77 1.87 -3.66 15.61
CA GLY A 77 3.31 -3.89 15.70
C GLY A 77 3.66 -5.21 16.37
N LYS A 78 2.94 -5.61 17.42
CA LYS A 78 3.19 -6.88 18.13
C LYS A 78 2.97 -8.13 17.28
N TYR A 79 2.24 -8.05 16.18
CA TYR A 79 1.99 -9.18 15.28
C TYR A 79 3.02 -9.30 14.16
N ILE A 80 3.90 -8.31 14.03
CA ILE A 80 4.91 -8.26 12.97
C ILE A 80 6.28 -8.66 13.52
N ASN A 81 6.88 -9.67 12.92
CA ASN A 81 8.23 -10.09 13.24
C ASN A 81 9.23 -9.27 12.42
N VAL A 82 10.20 -8.65 13.10
CA VAL A 82 11.24 -7.83 12.45
C VAL A 82 12.07 -8.66 11.47
N ASN A 83 12.40 -9.90 11.79
CA ASN A 83 13.15 -10.77 10.86
C ASN A 83 12.38 -10.99 9.55
N TYR A 84 11.05 -11.12 9.62
CA TYR A 84 10.21 -11.19 8.42
C TYR A 84 10.28 -9.91 7.58
N MET A 85 10.34 -8.74 8.23
CA MET A 85 10.50 -7.47 7.52
C MET A 85 11.87 -7.37 6.86
N LEU A 86 12.92 -7.74 7.59
CA LEU A 86 14.30 -7.72 7.10
C LEU A 86 14.52 -8.67 5.91
N ASP A 87 13.74 -9.71 5.81
CA ASP A 87 13.82 -10.71 4.73
C ASP A 87 13.23 -10.25 3.40
N LYS A 88 12.54 -9.12 3.36
CA LYS A 88 12.01 -8.55 2.11
C LYS A 88 13.12 -8.02 1.22
N ASP A 89 13.09 -8.37 -0.06
CA ASP A 89 14.13 -8.01 -1.02
C ASP A 89 14.45 -6.51 -1.07
N ILE A 90 13.41 -5.67 -1.01
CA ILE A 90 13.58 -4.22 -1.03
C ILE A 90 14.30 -3.74 0.23
N ILE A 91 13.98 -4.31 1.38
CA ILE A 91 14.61 -3.96 2.66
C ILE A 91 16.07 -4.42 2.65
N ARG A 92 16.35 -5.66 2.26
CA ARG A 92 17.73 -6.18 2.17
C ARG A 92 18.64 -5.26 1.34
N ARG A 93 18.18 -4.86 0.16
CA ARG A 93 18.95 -3.95 -0.72
C ARG A 93 19.23 -2.60 -0.09
N ARG A 94 18.29 -2.11 0.71
CA ARG A 94 18.40 -0.81 1.37
C ARG A 94 19.19 -0.85 2.67
N LEU A 95 19.34 -2.01 3.32
CA LEU A 95 20.17 -2.14 4.53
C LEU A 95 21.64 -1.80 4.28
N GLU A 96 22.16 -2.04 3.09
CA GLU A 96 23.55 -1.70 2.72
C GLU A 96 23.77 -0.20 2.56
N THR A 97 22.75 0.53 2.09
CA THR A 97 22.83 1.98 1.80
C THR A 97 22.14 2.85 2.85
N GLY A 98 21.45 2.23 3.77
CA GLY A 98 20.60 2.88 4.78
C GLY A 98 19.14 2.95 4.37
N ILE A 99 18.27 2.74 5.35
CA ILE A 99 16.81 2.89 5.21
C ILE A 99 16.29 3.63 6.45
N THR A 100 15.44 4.61 6.26
CA THR A 100 14.81 5.29 7.39
C THR A 100 13.74 4.41 8.05
N PHE A 101 13.46 4.67 9.32
CA PHE A 101 12.39 3.95 10.03
C PHE A 101 11.04 4.15 9.34
N ALA A 102 10.76 5.32 8.81
CA ALA A 102 9.53 5.61 8.08
C ALA A 102 9.37 4.72 6.84
N GLU A 103 10.42 4.61 6.02
CA GLU A 103 10.41 3.71 4.87
C GLU A 103 10.31 2.24 5.28
N PHE A 104 11.05 1.84 6.33
CA PHE A 104 11.00 0.48 6.85
C PHE A 104 9.62 0.10 7.36
N ALA A 105 8.93 1.03 8.04
CA ALA A 105 7.60 0.83 8.59
C ALA A 105 6.49 0.93 7.53
N TYR A 106 6.76 1.42 6.32
CA TYR A 106 5.75 1.63 5.29
C TYR A 106 4.90 0.39 5.01
N MET A 107 5.55 -0.78 4.91
CA MET A 107 4.83 -2.03 4.64
C MET A 107 3.79 -2.37 5.71
N LEU A 108 3.99 -1.91 6.95
CA LEU A 108 3.04 -2.13 8.03
C LEU A 108 1.77 -1.30 7.82
N LEU A 109 1.92 -0.07 7.32
CA LEU A 109 0.78 0.81 7.02
C LEU A 109 -0.08 0.22 5.91
N GLN A 110 0.53 -0.20 4.81
CA GLN A 110 -0.19 -0.86 3.71
C GLN A 110 -0.76 -2.22 4.14
N GLY A 111 -0.06 -2.97 4.98
CA GLY A 111 -0.58 -4.21 5.56
C GLY A 111 -1.81 -3.95 6.44
N TYR A 112 -1.78 -2.89 7.23
CA TYR A 112 -2.92 -2.47 8.04
C TYR A 112 -4.09 -1.97 7.17
N ASP A 113 -3.84 -1.25 6.09
CA ASP A 113 -4.89 -0.86 5.14
C ASP A 113 -5.67 -2.08 4.66
N PHE A 114 -4.98 -3.17 4.33
CA PHE A 114 -5.66 -4.39 3.91
C PHE A 114 -6.47 -5.04 5.04
N LEU A 115 -5.92 -5.11 6.26
CA LEU A 115 -6.64 -5.59 7.44
C LEU A 115 -7.90 -4.74 7.71
N HIS A 116 -7.77 -3.42 7.66
CA HIS A 116 -8.89 -2.48 7.86
C HIS A 116 -9.99 -2.71 6.82
N LEU A 117 -9.64 -2.77 5.54
CA LEU A 117 -10.59 -3.03 4.47
C LEU A 117 -11.21 -4.43 4.55
N TYR A 118 -10.46 -5.41 5.05
CA TYR A 118 -10.99 -6.74 5.32
C TYR A 118 -12.08 -6.67 6.40
N GLN A 119 -11.81 -5.99 7.51
CA GLN A 119 -12.72 -5.90 8.66
C GLN A 119 -13.95 -5.05 8.37
N GLU A 120 -13.77 -3.89 7.73
CA GLU A 120 -14.85 -2.92 7.54
C GLU A 120 -15.65 -3.14 6.26
N LYS A 121 -15.04 -3.74 5.23
CA LYS A 121 -15.65 -3.84 3.89
C LYS A 121 -15.64 -5.25 3.31
N ASN A 122 -15.26 -6.27 4.09
CA ASN A 122 -15.13 -7.64 3.63
C ASN A 122 -14.23 -7.77 2.37
N CYS A 123 -13.19 -6.95 2.27
CA CYS A 123 -12.24 -7.00 1.17
C CYS A 123 -11.30 -8.21 1.36
N ILE A 124 -11.51 -9.27 0.61
CA ILE A 124 -10.79 -10.54 0.77
C ILE A 124 -9.56 -10.69 -0.12
N MET A 125 -9.36 -9.79 -1.08
CA MET A 125 -8.21 -9.87 -2.02
C MET A 125 -7.63 -8.50 -2.29
N GLN A 126 -6.30 -8.39 -2.21
CA GLN A 126 -5.57 -7.21 -2.67
C GLN A 126 -4.85 -7.51 -3.98
N VAL A 127 -4.98 -6.57 -4.94
CA VAL A 127 -4.43 -6.69 -6.29
C VAL A 127 -3.53 -5.50 -6.59
N ALA A 128 -2.30 -5.76 -7.05
CA ALA A 128 -1.36 -4.69 -7.43
C ALA A 128 -0.29 -5.17 -8.42
N GLY A 129 0.70 -4.32 -8.72
CA GLY A 129 1.90 -4.70 -9.45
C GLY A 129 2.79 -5.64 -8.61
N SER A 130 3.64 -6.41 -9.29
CA SER A 130 4.52 -7.41 -8.65
C SER A 130 5.49 -6.80 -7.63
N ASP A 131 5.83 -5.53 -7.76
CA ASP A 131 6.65 -4.78 -6.80
C ASP A 131 5.98 -4.60 -5.42
N GLN A 132 4.65 -4.78 -5.35
CA GLN A 132 3.86 -4.65 -4.12
C GLN A 132 3.68 -5.97 -3.35
N TRP A 133 4.26 -7.07 -3.84
CA TRP A 133 4.08 -8.40 -3.24
C TRP A 133 4.41 -8.42 -1.73
N GLY A 134 5.53 -7.80 -1.34
CA GLY A 134 5.94 -7.73 0.06
C GLY A 134 4.95 -6.99 0.97
N ASN A 135 4.40 -5.88 0.49
CA ASN A 135 3.43 -5.08 1.23
C ASN A 135 2.08 -5.83 1.35
N ILE A 136 1.61 -6.44 0.24
CA ILE A 136 0.34 -7.19 0.23
C ILE A 136 0.41 -8.40 1.15
N THR A 137 1.48 -9.19 1.09
CA THR A 137 1.64 -10.39 1.92
C THR A 137 1.75 -10.07 3.41
N THR A 138 2.24 -8.87 3.77
CA THR A 138 2.18 -8.38 5.16
C THR A 138 0.73 -8.23 5.62
N GLY A 139 -0.16 -7.69 4.78
CA GLY A 139 -1.59 -7.58 5.08
C GLY A 139 -2.27 -8.95 5.20
N VAL A 140 -1.95 -9.89 4.31
CA VAL A 140 -2.46 -11.27 4.41
C VAL A 140 -2.06 -11.92 5.73
N ASP A 141 -0.81 -11.73 6.16
CA ASP A 141 -0.30 -12.27 7.44
C ASP A 141 -0.97 -11.61 8.66
N LEU A 142 -1.22 -10.30 8.61
CA LEU A 142 -1.96 -9.58 9.63
C LEU A 142 -3.41 -10.08 9.76
N ILE A 143 -4.11 -10.25 8.64
CA ILE A 143 -5.49 -10.79 8.63
C ILE A 143 -5.51 -12.19 9.24
N ARG A 144 -4.56 -13.04 8.86
CA ARG A 144 -4.45 -14.38 9.44
C ARG A 144 -4.22 -14.34 10.95
N LYS A 145 -3.31 -13.48 11.43
CA LYS A 145 -2.92 -13.42 12.86
C LYS A 145 -3.95 -12.73 13.75
N ILE A 146 -4.63 -11.71 13.24
CA ILE A 146 -5.54 -10.86 14.03
C ILE A 146 -6.99 -11.30 13.89
N ALA A 147 -7.42 -11.60 12.67
CA ALA A 147 -8.81 -11.99 12.39
C ALA A 147 -9.02 -13.51 12.34
N ASP A 148 -7.94 -14.31 12.36
CA ASP A 148 -7.98 -15.78 12.14
C ASP A 148 -8.75 -16.15 10.87
N LYS A 149 -8.46 -15.44 9.78
CA LYS A 149 -9.12 -15.61 8.49
C LYS A 149 -8.12 -15.67 7.35
N THR A 150 -8.59 -16.13 6.20
CA THR A 150 -7.81 -16.19 4.96
C THR A 150 -8.14 -14.99 4.08
N ALA A 151 -7.09 -14.33 3.58
CA ALA A 151 -7.17 -13.32 2.54
C ALA A 151 -6.18 -13.66 1.42
N TYR A 152 -6.32 -13.02 0.26
CA TYR A 152 -5.60 -13.39 -0.94
C TYR A 152 -4.79 -12.21 -1.48
N ALA A 153 -3.62 -12.53 -2.04
CA ALA A 153 -2.76 -11.61 -2.76
C ALA A 153 -2.74 -11.98 -4.24
N PHE A 154 -2.93 -11.01 -5.11
CA PHE A 154 -2.77 -11.19 -6.55
C PHE A 154 -1.90 -10.09 -7.11
N THR A 155 -0.82 -10.44 -7.80
CA THR A 155 0.05 -9.45 -8.44
C THR A 155 0.14 -9.68 -9.94
N MET A 156 0.30 -8.58 -10.67
CA MET A 156 0.50 -8.57 -12.12
C MET A 156 1.91 -8.09 -12.44
N PRO A 157 2.50 -8.55 -13.56
CA PRO A 157 3.75 -7.99 -14.07
C PRO A 157 3.63 -6.48 -14.21
N LEU A 158 4.74 -5.78 -13.94
CA LEU A 158 4.79 -4.32 -14.12
C LEU A 158 4.66 -3.96 -15.60
N ILE A 159 3.94 -2.88 -15.86
CA ILE A 159 3.95 -2.26 -17.18
C ILE A 159 5.29 -1.56 -17.36
N LEU A 160 5.98 -1.89 -18.43
CA LEU A 160 7.28 -1.32 -18.78
C LEU A 160 7.12 -0.39 -19.98
N ASP A 161 7.97 0.62 -20.07
CA ASP A 161 8.12 1.45 -21.25
C ASP A 161 8.89 0.69 -22.37
N SER A 162 9.08 1.33 -23.51
CA SER A 162 9.82 0.75 -24.64
C SER A 162 11.29 0.46 -24.34
N THR A 163 11.86 1.01 -23.27
CA THR A 163 13.24 0.78 -22.83
C THR A 163 13.36 -0.32 -21.76
N GLY A 164 12.23 -0.92 -21.34
CA GLY A 164 12.17 -1.93 -20.28
C GLY A 164 12.18 -1.36 -18.86
N LYS A 165 12.04 -0.05 -18.70
CA LYS A 165 11.89 0.58 -17.39
C LYS A 165 10.42 0.53 -16.93
N LYS A 166 10.22 0.44 -15.62
CA LYS A 166 8.89 0.51 -15.02
C LYS A 166 8.16 1.77 -15.48
N PHE A 167 7.02 1.60 -16.14
CA PHE A 167 6.12 2.71 -16.44
C PHE A 167 5.53 3.22 -15.12
N GLY A 168 6.04 4.33 -14.70
CA GLY A 168 5.69 4.93 -13.41
C GLY A 168 5.44 6.41 -13.55
N LYS A 169 6.07 7.21 -12.72
CA LYS A 169 5.96 8.66 -12.83
C LYS A 169 6.50 9.12 -14.18
N SER A 170 5.76 10.01 -14.85
CA SER A 170 6.25 10.74 -16.02
C SER A 170 7.47 11.58 -15.61
N GLU A 171 8.65 11.06 -15.85
CA GLU A 171 9.86 11.86 -15.90
C GLU A 171 9.97 12.37 -17.34
N GLY A 172 9.47 13.60 -17.55
CA GLY A 172 9.52 14.30 -18.83
C GLY A 172 8.20 14.35 -19.55
#